data_6f65fc0af7a4a74b16bdeaa2decdd8f8
#
_entry.id   6f65fc0af7a4a74b16bdeaa2decdd8f8
#
_cell.length_a   1.000
_cell.length_b   1.000
_cell.length_c   1.000
_cell.angle_alpha   90.00
_cell.angle_beta   90.00
_cell.angle_gamma   90.00
#
_symmetry.space_group_name_H-M   'P 1'
#
loop_
_entity.id
_entity.type
_entity.pdbx_description
1 polymer ?
#
loop_
_entity_poly.entity_id
_entity_poly.type
_entity_poly.pdbx_seq_one_letter_code
_entity_poly.pdbx_strand_id
1 'polypeptide(L)'
;GRFEELGVSPAGGLPGASGLTGSLEGDERGGKLRLESRGVLFEAAGIFRAPLAIESLEARAAWKREGPGLEVRIEEARLANAGAEVTVSGTWRSLPDSPVNSPGWVDLAGRVVRAKAVAVADYLPNGIAQTRDWLDKAVLAGEVSDGRFELKGDLWHFPFRDASKGRFLVEAAIDGGRLQYHPAWPAVDR
;
A
#
# COMPACT_ATOMS: atom_id res chain seq x y z
N GLY A 1 4.37 16.17 19.92
CA GLY A 1 3.28 15.56 20.70
C GLY A 1 3.25 14.05 20.60
N ARG A 2 2.55 13.40 21.50
CA ARG A 2 2.23 11.96 21.44
C ARG A 2 0.74 11.80 21.31
N PHE A 3 0.31 10.71 20.69
CA PHE A 3 -1.10 10.35 20.53
C PHE A 3 -1.27 8.83 20.64
N GLU A 4 -2.44 8.42 21.08
CA GLU A 4 -2.84 7.01 21.23
C GLU A 4 -4.20 6.84 20.58
N GLU A 5 -4.38 5.74 19.83
CA GLU A 5 -5.63 5.36 19.14
C GLU A 5 -6.24 6.46 18.26
N LEU A 6 -5.39 7.31 17.68
CA LEU A 6 -5.85 8.40 16.81
C LEU A 6 -6.55 7.84 15.57
N GLY A 7 -7.70 8.44 15.23
CA GLY A 7 -8.40 8.21 13.97
C GLY A 7 -8.24 9.40 13.02
N VAL A 8 -8.00 9.11 11.75
CA VAL A 8 -7.98 10.08 10.66
C VAL A 8 -9.01 9.63 9.63
N SER A 9 -10.03 10.44 9.40
CA SER A 9 -11.06 10.13 8.40
C SER A 9 -10.54 10.35 6.98
N PRO A 10 -10.97 9.53 6.00
CA PRO A 10 -10.65 9.78 4.59
C PRO A 10 -11.15 11.14 4.15
N ALA A 11 -10.31 11.91 3.47
CA ALA A 11 -10.68 13.24 2.96
C ALA A 11 -9.84 13.62 1.73
N GLY A 12 -10.46 14.35 0.78
CA GLY A 12 -9.74 14.91 -0.37
C GLY A 12 -8.98 13.91 -1.24
N GLY A 13 -9.47 12.67 -1.35
CA GLY A 13 -8.78 11.58 -2.07
C GLY A 13 -7.68 10.89 -1.26
N LEU A 14 -7.43 11.32 -0.03
CA LEU A 14 -6.48 10.69 0.88
C LEU A 14 -7.16 9.59 1.69
N PRO A 15 -6.45 8.49 1.99
CA PRO A 15 -6.98 7.42 2.82
C PRO A 15 -7.15 7.84 4.27
N GLY A 16 -8.02 7.13 4.99
CA GLY A 16 -8.16 7.21 6.44
C GLY A 16 -7.45 6.07 7.16
N ALA A 17 -7.29 6.23 8.45
CA ALA A 17 -6.80 5.18 9.33
C ALA A 17 -7.31 5.39 10.74
N SER A 18 -7.55 4.32 11.49
CA SER A 18 -7.88 4.37 12.92
C SER A 18 -6.97 3.44 13.71
N GLY A 19 -6.87 3.67 15.03
CA GLY A 19 -5.99 2.92 15.92
C GLY A 19 -4.51 3.34 15.81
N LEU A 20 -4.23 4.56 15.35
CA LEU A 20 -2.86 5.04 15.22
C LEU A 20 -2.31 5.48 16.58
N THR A 21 -1.14 4.97 16.93
CA THR A 21 -0.38 5.34 18.13
C THR A 21 1.02 5.76 17.72
N GLY A 22 1.51 6.87 18.30
CA GLY A 22 2.81 7.37 17.91
C GLY A 22 3.17 8.73 18.46
N SER A 23 4.12 9.37 17.79
CA SER A 23 4.56 10.73 18.08
C SER A 23 4.74 11.56 16.83
N LEU A 24 4.51 12.86 16.98
CA LEU A 24 4.62 13.85 15.92
C LEU A 24 5.42 15.04 16.47
N GLU A 25 6.43 15.45 15.73
CA GLU A 25 7.28 16.60 16.02
C GLU A 25 7.35 17.49 14.78
N GLY A 26 6.99 18.77 14.92
CA GLY A 26 7.02 19.74 13.81
C GLY A 26 5.89 20.73 13.89
N ASP A 27 5.70 21.44 12.80
CA ASP A 27 4.69 22.47 12.60
C ASP A 27 4.01 22.31 11.22
N GLU A 28 3.27 23.31 10.77
CA GLU A 28 2.60 23.31 9.47
C GLU A 28 3.56 23.30 8.27
N ARG A 29 4.84 23.63 8.45
CA ARG A 29 5.87 23.68 7.40
C ARG A 29 6.58 22.36 7.23
N GLY A 30 6.71 21.61 8.32
CA GLY A 30 7.36 20.31 8.26
C GLY A 30 7.57 19.66 9.61
N GLY A 31 7.89 18.39 9.57
CA GLY A 31 8.11 17.63 10.79
C GLY A 31 8.38 16.16 10.55
N LYS A 32 8.32 15.41 11.64
CA LYS A 32 8.56 13.97 11.68
C LYS A 32 7.41 13.27 12.37
N LEU A 33 7.05 12.12 11.86
CA LEU A 33 6.04 11.20 12.38
C LEU A 33 6.71 9.88 12.70
N ARG A 34 6.43 9.34 13.87
CA ARG A 34 6.78 7.99 14.26
C ARG A 34 5.52 7.27 14.70
N LEU A 35 5.25 6.13 14.11
CA LEU A 35 4.13 5.25 14.45
C LEU A 35 4.66 3.96 15.04
N GLU A 36 4.00 3.50 16.10
CA GLU A 36 4.17 2.21 16.75
C GLU A 36 2.76 1.77 17.16
N SER A 37 1.99 1.23 16.23
CA SER A 37 0.55 1.00 16.37
C SER A 37 0.22 -0.48 16.28
N ARG A 38 -0.86 -0.87 16.94
CA ARG A 38 -1.45 -2.22 16.88
C ARG A 38 -2.95 -2.13 16.58
N GLY A 39 -3.44 -3.05 15.76
CA GLY A 39 -4.87 -3.09 15.44
C GLY A 39 -5.35 -1.91 14.61
N VAL A 40 -4.53 -1.47 13.65
CA VAL A 40 -4.88 -0.37 12.74
C VAL A 40 -5.86 -0.84 11.68
N LEU A 41 -6.91 -0.06 11.45
CA LEU A 41 -7.78 -0.22 10.28
C LEU A 41 -7.45 0.89 9.27
N PHE A 42 -6.98 0.49 8.09
CA PHE A 42 -6.63 1.40 7.01
C PHE A 42 -7.77 1.45 5.98
N GLU A 43 -8.34 2.63 5.78
CA GLU A 43 -9.50 2.87 4.93
C GLU A 43 -9.12 3.63 3.67
N ALA A 44 -9.14 2.95 2.54
CA ALA A 44 -8.85 3.53 1.24
C ALA A 44 -9.83 2.99 0.19
N ALA A 45 -11.12 3.31 0.36
CA ALA A 45 -12.22 2.78 -0.44
C ALA A 45 -12.08 2.99 -1.96
N GLY A 46 -11.37 4.05 -2.40
CA GLY A 46 -11.05 4.27 -3.81
C GLY A 46 -9.90 3.39 -4.33
N ILE A 47 -9.09 2.82 -3.44
CA ILE A 47 -7.89 2.06 -3.78
C ILE A 47 -8.12 0.57 -3.58
N PHE A 48 -8.60 0.14 -2.43
CA PHE A 48 -8.80 -1.27 -2.09
C PHE A 48 -10.28 -1.64 -2.03
N ARG A 49 -10.58 -2.93 -2.23
CA ARG A 49 -11.96 -3.46 -2.19
C ARG A 49 -12.59 -3.42 -0.79
N ALA A 50 -11.76 -3.45 0.24
CA ALA A 50 -12.18 -3.42 1.64
C ALA A 50 -11.11 -2.70 2.48
N PRO A 51 -11.46 -2.20 3.68
CA PRO A 51 -10.47 -1.73 4.64
C PRO A 51 -9.45 -2.83 4.97
N LEU A 52 -8.18 -2.44 5.11
CA LEU A 52 -7.11 -3.36 5.45
C LEU A 52 -6.88 -3.35 6.96
N ALA A 53 -7.09 -4.51 7.59
CA ALA A 53 -6.72 -4.70 8.99
C ALA A 53 -5.21 -4.95 9.08
N ILE A 54 -4.51 -4.12 9.86
CA ILE A 54 -3.07 -4.18 10.09
C ILE A 54 -2.85 -4.47 11.58
N GLU A 55 -2.31 -5.64 11.90
CA GLU A 55 -2.09 -6.08 13.29
C GLU A 55 -0.95 -5.29 13.95
N SER A 56 0.11 -4.99 13.19
CA SER A 56 1.21 -4.12 13.63
C SER A 56 1.66 -3.19 12.53
N LEU A 57 1.86 -1.92 12.89
CA LEU A 57 2.37 -0.86 12.03
C LEU A 57 3.50 -0.14 12.77
N GLU A 58 4.70 -0.23 12.23
CA GLU A 58 5.84 0.58 12.63
C GLU A 58 6.24 1.47 11.46
N ALA A 59 6.29 2.78 11.65
CA ALA A 59 6.67 3.68 10.57
C ALA A 59 7.44 4.91 11.06
N ARG A 60 8.33 5.38 10.20
CA ARG A 60 9.04 6.66 10.31
C ARG A 60 8.83 7.43 9.03
N ALA A 61 8.31 8.63 9.16
CA ALA A 61 8.08 9.52 8.04
C ALA A 61 8.44 10.97 8.42
N ALA A 62 8.73 11.75 7.40
CA ALA A 62 8.88 13.19 7.53
C ALA A 62 7.98 13.86 6.49
N TRP A 63 7.48 15.05 6.82
CA TRP A 63 6.76 15.87 5.85
C TRP A 63 7.40 17.23 5.73
N LYS A 64 7.25 17.85 4.58
CA LYS A 64 7.54 19.26 4.34
C LYS A 64 6.48 19.88 3.44
N ARG A 65 6.21 21.15 3.68
CA ARG A 65 5.31 21.96 2.87
C ARG A 65 6.11 23.06 2.18
N GLU A 66 5.98 23.12 0.86
CA GLU A 66 6.57 24.17 0.04
C GLU A 66 5.43 24.87 -0.73
N GLY A 67 5.06 26.07 -0.27
CA GLY A 67 3.88 26.79 -0.77
C GLY A 67 2.60 25.95 -0.59
N PRO A 68 1.81 25.70 -1.64
CA PRO A 68 0.62 24.85 -1.57
C PRO A 68 0.95 23.34 -1.59
N GLY A 69 2.19 22.96 -1.91
CA GLY A 69 2.62 21.57 -2.03
C GLY A 69 2.93 20.94 -0.68
N LEU A 70 2.56 19.67 -0.54
CA LEU A 70 2.91 18.80 0.59
C LEU A 70 3.71 17.62 0.06
N GLU A 71 4.88 17.37 0.63
CA GLU A 71 5.65 16.16 0.42
C GLU A 71 5.73 15.36 1.71
N VAL A 72 5.49 14.06 1.62
CA VAL A 72 5.66 13.08 2.70
C VAL A 72 6.69 12.07 2.27
N ARG A 73 7.77 11.96 3.03
CA ARG A 73 8.82 10.97 2.85
C ARG A 73 8.65 9.87 3.89
N ILE A 74 8.40 8.68 3.44
CA ILE A 74 8.38 7.46 4.24
C ILE A 74 9.81 6.94 4.28
N GLU A 75 10.48 7.08 5.42
CA GLU A 75 11.85 6.56 5.60
C GLU A 75 11.81 5.04 5.63
N GLU A 76 10.87 4.51 6.40
CA GLU A 76 10.57 3.09 6.50
C GLU A 76 9.17 2.92 7.11
N ALA A 77 8.39 2.02 6.57
CA ALA A 77 7.16 1.54 7.18
C ALA A 77 7.15 0.01 7.11
N ARG A 78 6.86 -0.64 8.23
CA ARG A 78 6.67 -2.09 8.34
C ARG A 78 5.24 -2.35 8.77
N LEU A 79 4.54 -3.13 7.96
CA LEU A 79 3.14 -3.48 8.17
C LEU A 79 3.04 -5.00 8.21
N ALA A 80 2.32 -5.52 9.19
CA ALA A 80 2.09 -6.95 9.27
C ALA A 80 0.67 -7.27 9.72
N ASN A 81 0.15 -8.36 9.18
CA ASN A 81 -1.04 -9.05 9.66
C ASN A 81 -0.93 -10.57 9.41
N ALA A 82 -2.02 -11.32 9.65
CA ALA A 82 -2.05 -12.77 9.45
C ALA A 82 -1.79 -13.20 8.00
N GLY A 83 -2.05 -12.34 7.02
CA GLY A 83 -1.93 -12.62 5.58
C GLY A 83 -0.60 -12.21 4.97
N ALA A 84 0.03 -11.15 5.47
CA ALA A 84 1.25 -10.59 4.88
C ALA A 84 2.08 -9.78 5.88
N GLU A 85 3.36 -9.65 5.56
CA GLU A 85 4.28 -8.71 6.18
C GLU A 85 5.10 -8.03 5.10
N VAL A 86 5.07 -6.70 5.09
CA VAL A 86 5.72 -5.87 4.06
C VAL A 86 6.51 -4.74 4.68
N THR A 87 7.57 -4.32 4.01
CA THR A 87 8.28 -3.08 4.28
C THR A 87 8.14 -2.14 3.09
N VAL A 88 7.97 -0.85 3.35
CA VAL A 88 7.77 0.19 2.33
C VAL A 88 8.63 1.39 2.66
N SER A 89 9.21 2.01 1.65
CA SER A 89 9.86 3.32 1.74
C SER A 89 9.60 4.12 0.47
N GLY A 90 9.84 5.43 0.53
CA GLY A 90 9.70 6.31 -0.61
C GLY A 90 9.04 7.64 -0.32
N THR A 91 8.44 8.23 -1.33
CA THR A 91 7.90 9.59 -1.24
C THR A 91 6.51 9.66 -1.86
N TRP A 92 5.62 10.38 -1.22
CA TRP A 92 4.36 10.87 -1.77
C TRP A 92 4.39 12.40 -1.80
N ARG A 93 3.81 13.01 -2.84
CA ARG A 93 3.62 14.47 -2.91
C ARG A 93 2.27 14.83 -3.52
N SER A 94 1.68 15.87 -2.96
CA SER A 94 0.52 16.49 -3.57
C SER A 94 0.90 17.17 -4.89
N LEU A 95 -0.07 17.28 -5.80
CA LEU A 95 0.06 17.98 -7.07
C LEU A 95 -0.89 19.18 -7.04
N PRO A 96 -0.43 20.37 -6.60
CA PRO A 96 -1.31 21.54 -6.37
C PRO A 96 -2.05 22.02 -7.61
N ASP A 97 -1.46 21.82 -8.79
CA ASP A 97 -2.04 22.24 -10.08
C ASP A 97 -2.97 21.18 -10.70
N SER A 98 -3.15 20.06 -10.00
CA SER A 98 -4.06 18.99 -10.43
C SER A 98 -5.49 19.25 -9.98
N PRO A 99 -6.48 18.56 -10.56
CA PRO A 99 -7.87 18.63 -10.11
C PRO A 99 -8.01 18.40 -8.60
N VAL A 100 -9.02 19.02 -8.01
CA VAL A 100 -9.41 18.73 -6.62
C VAL A 100 -9.61 17.22 -6.47
N ASN A 101 -9.03 16.63 -5.43
CA ASN A 101 -8.99 15.18 -5.16
C ASN A 101 -7.95 14.38 -5.98
N SER A 102 -6.93 15.03 -6.54
CA SER A 102 -5.80 14.27 -7.09
C SER A 102 -5.17 13.41 -6.01
N PRO A 103 -4.99 12.10 -6.25
CA PRO A 103 -4.36 11.21 -5.28
C PRO A 103 -2.84 11.46 -5.12
N GLY A 104 -2.29 12.38 -5.91
CA GLY A 104 -0.89 12.78 -5.84
C GLY A 104 0.06 11.93 -6.67
N TRP A 105 1.34 12.22 -6.51
CA TRP A 105 2.43 11.53 -7.16
C TRP A 105 3.22 10.72 -6.13
N VAL A 106 3.66 9.51 -6.51
CA VAL A 106 4.41 8.59 -5.64
C VAL A 106 5.70 8.11 -6.28
N ASP A 107 6.67 7.80 -5.44
CA ASP A 107 7.84 6.98 -5.74
C ASP A 107 8.05 6.08 -4.52
N LEU A 108 7.44 4.90 -4.57
CA LEU A 108 7.43 3.94 -3.47
C LEU A 108 8.07 2.64 -3.93
N ALA A 109 8.89 2.07 -3.05
CA ALA A 109 9.42 0.74 -3.20
C ALA A 109 9.20 -0.06 -1.91
N GLY A 110 8.99 -1.35 -2.04
CA GLY A 110 8.79 -2.19 -0.88
C GLY A 110 9.19 -3.64 -1.11
N ARG A 111 9.33 -4.36 0.00
CA ARG A 111 9.62 -5.80 0.04
C ARG A 111 8.47 -6.52 0.73
N VAL A 112 8.07 -7.63 0.17
CA VAL A 112 7.19 -8.60 0.83
C VAL A 112 8.07 -9.57 1.60
N VAL A 113 8.11 -9.42 2.92
CA VAL A 113 8.91 -10.29 3.81
C VAL A 113 8.32 -11.69 3.83
N ARG A 114 6.99 -11.77 3.90
CA ARG A 114 6.19 -12.98 3.77
C ARG A 114 4.77 -12.60 3.36
N ALA A 115 4.10 -13.46 2.61
CA ALA A 115 2.66 -13.38 2.43
C ALA A 115 2.09 -14.77 2.08
N LYS A 116 0.84 -15.00 2.47
CA LYS A 116 0.07 -16.13 1.95
C LYS A 116 -0.32 -15.79 0.52
N ALA A 117 0.02 -16.64 -0.42
CA ALA A 117 -0.28 -16.38 -1.84
C ALA A 117 -1.78 -16.15 -2.09
N VAL A 118 -2.64 -16.85 -1.36
CA VAL A 118 -4.11 -16.68 -1.41
C VAL A 118 -4.60 -15.31 -0.91
N ALA A 119 -3.83 -14.62 -0.08
CA ALA A 119 -4.19 -13.31 0.44
C ALA A 119 -3.71 -12.15 -0.44
N VAL A 120 -2.87 -12.41 -1.44
CA VAL A 120 -2.25 -11.34 -2.27
C VAL A 120 -3.32 -10.49 -2.96
N ALA A 121 -4.40 -11.10 -3.42
CA ALA A 121 -5.50 -10.41 -4.09
C ALA A 121 -6.15 -9.30 -3.23
N ASP A 122 -6.16 -9.45 -1.90
CA ASP A 122 -6.73 -8.45 -0.97
C ASP A 122 -5.95 -7.14 -0.94
N TYR A 123 -4.66 -7.19 -1.25
CA TYR A 123 -3.75 -6.04 -1.24
C TYR A 123 -3.62 -5.37 -2.61
N LEU A 124 -4.29 -5.89 -3.66
CA LEU A 124 -4.21 -5.31 -4.98
C LEU A 124 -5.22 -4.18 -5.19
N PRO A 125 -4.78 -3.06 -5.80
CA PRO A 125 -5.66 -1.93 -6.05
C PRO A 125 -6.82 -2.23 -7.01
N ASN A 126 -7.92 -1.51 -6.83
CA ASN A 126 -9.12 -1.62 -7.69
C ASN A 126 -8.84 -1.36 -9.18
N GLY A 127 -7.83 -0.55 -9.51
CA GLY A 127 -7.43 -0.26 -10.88
C GLY A 127 -6.99 -1.49 -11.70
N ILE A 128 -6.68 -2.62 -11.03
CA ILE A 128 -6.31 -3.91 -11.64
C ILE A 128 -7.27 -5.04 -11.23
N ALA A 129 -8.56 -4.74 -11.16
CA ALA A 129 -9.58 -5.67 -10.70
C ALA A 129 -9.59 -7.00 -11.46
N GLN A 130 -9.36 -7.00 -12.77
CA GLN A 130 -9.31 -8.24 -13.57
C GLN A 130 -8.17 -9.17 -13.11
N THR A 131 -7.00 -8.63 -12.83
CA THR A 131 -5.85 -9.39 -12.31
C THR A 131 -6.17 -9.94 -10.91
N ARG A 132 -6.75 -9.12 -10.05
CA ARG A 132 -7.17 -9.53 -8.72
C ARG A 132 -8.18 -10.67 -8.77
N ASP A 133 -9.24 -10.51 -9.56
CA ASP A 133 -10.32 -11.51 -9.67
C ASP A 133 -9.83 -12.83 -10.29
N TRP A 134 -8.80 -12.76 -11.12
CA TRP A 134 -8.12 -13.95 -11.63
C TRP A 134 -7.29 -14.62 -10.53
N LEU A 135 -6.49 -13.84 -9.77
CA LEU A 135 -5.69 -14.36 -8.66
C LEU A 135 -6.54 -15.03 -7.58
N ASP A 136 -7.68 -14.42 -7.22
CA ASP A 136 -8.63 -14.98 -6.25
C ASP A 136 -9.10 -16.42 -6.64
N LYS A 137 -9.16 -16.71 -7.94
CA LYS A 137 -9.59 -18.01 -8.45
C LYS A 137 -8.44 -18.95 -8.76
N ALA A 138 -7.33 -18.40 -9.21
CA ALA A 138 -6.21 -19.19 -9.72
C ALA A 138 -5.25 -19.64 -8.62
N VAL A 139 -5.07 -18.84 -7.56
CA VAL A 139 -4.12 -19.13 -6.49
C VAL A 139 -4.83 -19.89 -5.37
N LEU A 140 -4.53 -21.19 -5.24
CA LEU A 140 -5.20 -22.07 -4.26
C LEU A 140 -4.36 -22.27 -2.98
N ALA A 141 -3.02 -22.15 -3.07
CA ALA A 141 -2.10 -22.27 -1.95
C ALA A 141 -0.74 -21.69 -2.31
N GLY A 142 0.12 -21.51 -1.32
CA GLY A 142 1.51 -21.11 -1.45
C GLY A 142 1.87 -20.00 -0.49
N GLU A 143 3.16 -19.90 -0.23
CA GLU A 143 3.76 -18.82 0.55
C GLU A 143 4.60 -17.94 -0.38
N VAL A 144 4.42 -16.63 -0.27
CA VAL A 144 5.26 -15.67 -1.00
C VAL A 144 6.51 -15.43 -0.17
N SER A 145 7.65 -15.64 -0.80
CA SER A 145 8.96 -15.28 -0.28
C SER A 145 9.68 -14.34 -1.24
N ASP A 146 10.58 -13.52 -0.74
CA ASP A 146 11.41 -12.59 -1.52
C ASP A 146 10.64 -11.75 -2.55
N GLY A 147 9.47 -11.26 -2.14
CA GLY A 147 8.66 -10.38 -2.98
C GLY A 147 9.16 -8.94 -2.96
N ARG A 148 8.98 -8.23 -4.07
CA ARG A 148 9.23 -6.78 -4.17
C ARG A 148 8.17 -6.10 -5.01
N PHE A 149 7.95 -4.83 -4.72
CA PHE A 149 7.10 -3.99 -5.56
C PHE A 149 7.69 -2.60 -5.72
N GLU A 150 7.36 -1.98 -6.84
CA GLU A 150 7.64 -0.59 -7.15
C GLU A 150 6.37 0.08 -7.64
N LEU A 151 6.10 1.28 -7.15
CA LEU A 151 4.98 2.12 -7.59
C LEU A 151 5.50 3.54 -7.78
N LYS A 152 5.55 4.02 -9.02
CA LYS A 152 6.09 5.33 -9.35
C LYS A 152 5.24 6.03 -10.39
N GLY A 153 4.87 7.27 -10.12
CA GLY A 153 4.14 8.12 -11.06
C GLY A 153 2.97 8.86 -10.44
N ASP A 154 2.24 9.59 -11.27
CA ASP A 154 1.00 10.25 -10.91
C ASP A 154 -0.12 9.21 -10.78
N LEU A 155 -0.62 9.02 -9.56
CA LEU A 155 -1.64 8.03 -9.25
C LEU A 155 -2.98 8.25 -9.99
N TRP A 156 -3.21 9.42 -10.55
CA TRP A 156 -4.36 9.66 -11.44
C TRP A 156 -4.34 8.76 -12.68
N HIS A 157 -3.14 8.38 -13.13
CA HIS A 157 -2.94 7.53 -14.30
C HIS A 157 -2.76 6.04 -13.98
N PHE A 158 -2.91 5.65 -12.69
CA PHE A 158 -2.84 4.24 -12.31
C PHE A 158 -3.93 3.41 -13.07
N PRO A 159 -3.62 2.24 -13.60
CA PRO A 159 -2.44 1.39 -13.44
C PRO A 159 -1.29 1.63 -14.47
N PHE A 160 -1.12 2.84 -14.97
CA PHE A 160 -0.04 3.24 -15.88
C PHE A 160 0.00 2.44 -17.19
N ARG A 161 -1.13 2.39 -17.90
CA ARG A 161 -1.21 1.77 -19.23
C ARG A 161 -0.24 2.41 -20.22
N ASP A 162 0.04 3.71 -20.05
CA ASP A 162 1.10 4.45 -20.71
C ASP A 162 2.32 4.49 -19.77
N ALA A 163 3.39 3.78 -20.13
CA ALA A 163 4.62 3.69 -19.34
C ALA A 163 5.33 5.05 -19.13
N SER A 164 5.01 6.07 -19.93
CA SER A 164 5.52 7.44 -19.72
C SER A 164 4.91 8.13 -18.51
N LYS A 165 3.76 7.66 -18.02
CA LYS A 165 3.00 8.23 -16.89
C LYS A 165 3.38 7.62 -15.54
N GLY A 166 4.00 6.46 -15.57
CA GLY A 166 4.40 5.78 -14.34
C GLY A 166 4.70 4.30 -14.52
N ARG A 167 4.99 3.65 -13.41
CA ARG A 167 5.33 2.22 -13.36
C ARG A 167 4.70 1.59 -12.12
N PHE A 168 4.11 0.43 -12.31
CA PHE A 168 3.73 -0.48 -11.24
C PHE A 168 4.31 -1.86 -11.54
N LEU A 169 5.14 -2.37 -10.65
CA LEU A 169 5.80 -3.67 -10.76
C LEU A 169 5.60 -4.43 -9.46
N VAL A 170 5.27 -5.71 -9.56
CA VAL A 170 5.28 -6.67 -8.46
C VAL A 170 5.97 -7.92 -8.94
N GLU A 171 6.96 -8.38 -8.20
CA GLU A 171 7.68 -9.63 -8.44
C GLU A 171 7.78 -10.39 -7.13
N ALA A 172 7.59 -11.70 -7.17
CA ALA A 172 7.68 -12.56 -6.01
C ALA A 172 7.99 -14.01 -6.40
N ALA A 173 8.69 -14.70 -5.52
CA ALA A 173 8.77 -16.17 -5.56
C ALA A 173 7.60 -16.75 -4.75
N ILE A 174 7.06 -17.87 -5.19
CA ILE A 174 6.00 -18.60 -4.48
C ILE A 174 6.50 -20.01 -4.21
N ASP A 175 6.57 -20.36 -2.94
CA ASP A 175 6.95 -21.70 -2.47
C ASP A 175 5.70 -22.52 -2.15
N GLY A 176 5.70 -23.80 -2.50
CA GLY A 176 4.55 -24.70 -2.29
C GLY A 176 3.28 -24.19 -3.00
N GLY A 177 3.46 -23.53 -4.15
CA GLY A 177 2.36 -22.92 -4.89
C GLY A 177 1.45 -23.97 -5.50
N ARG A 178 0.12 -23.77 -5.37
CA ARG A 178 -0.90 -24.51 -6.08
C ARG A 178 -1.72 -23.56 -6.91
N LEU A 179 -1.71 -23.77 -8.22
CA LEU A 179 -2.34 -22.89 -9.20
C LEU A 179 -3.36 -23.66 -10.05
N GLN A 180 -4.54 -23.08 -10.22
CA GLN A 180 -5.54 -23.52 -11.20
C GLN A 180 -5.73 -22.41 -12.23
N TYR A 181 -4.95 -22.45 -13.29
CA TYR A 181 -4.95 -21.41 -14.31
C TYR A 181 -6.32 -21.23 -15.01
N HIS A 182 -7.06 -22.34 -15.19
CA HIS A 182 -8.40 -22.34 -15.79
C HIS A 182 -9.29 -23.38 -15.08
N PRO A 183 -10.58 -23.08 -14.81
CA PRO A 183 -11.46 -23.99 -14.07
C PRO A 183 -11.60 -25.39 -14.66
N ALA A 184 -11.44 -25.54 -15.99
CA ALA A 184 -11.51 -26.82 -16.70
C ALA A 184 -10.18 -27.58 -16.75
N TRP A 185 -9.09 -27.02 -16.22
CA TRP A 185 -7.76 -27.65 -16.19
C TRP A 185 -7.44 -28.16 -14.78
N PRO A 186 -6.64 -29.24 -14.67
CA PRO A 186 -6.19 -29.69 -13.37
C PRO A 186 -5.30 -28.60 -12.72
N ALA A 187 -5.32 -28.53 -11.39
CA ALA A 187 -4.40 -27.69 -10.65
C ALA A 187 -2.96 -28.18 -10.83
N VAL A 188 -2.03 -27.26 -10.88
CA VAL A 188 -0.59 -27.52 -10.97
C VAL A 188 0.02 -27.20 -9.61
N ASP A 189 0.75 -28.17 -9.06
CA ASP A 189 1.52 -28.05 -7.81
C ASP A 189 3.00 -27.88 -8.15
N ARG A 190 3.69 -27.02 -7.39
CA ARG A 190 5.13 -26.80 -7.53
C ARG A 190 5.81 -26.70 -6.17
#